data_d3abe124666414b0803e3281795a5313
#
_entry.id   d3abe124666414b0803e3281795a5313
#
_cell.length_a   1.000
_cell.length_b   1.000
_cell.length_c   1.000
_cell.angle_alpha   90.00
_cell.angle_beta   90.00
_cell.angle_gamma   90.00
#
_symmetry.space_group_name_H-M   'P 1'
#
loop_
_entity.id
_entity.type
_entity.pdbx_description
1 polymer ?
#
loop_
_entity_poly.entity_id
_entity_poly.type
_entity_poly.pdbx_seq_one_letter_code
_entity_poly.pdbx_strand_id
1 'polypeptide(L)'
;RTTILGLCKVIPQEYPQIHCQNIDVVIPSNNNPSLEQNTAKDLITELTTATPDSIIAYRNRHRWIQTFEPLPLREVNINSLPLKNNGVYLIAGDLVEGLGLVFAQYLVQKFQAKLILIGRSGIPEKQDWEKWLATHGQNDLISNCIRKLQGLEALGQGLLFFSTELTDEAKIQEIINQGEQDFGEINGIIHAGVMGDLASCLINSLDTSEIEHQFSSKVHGLLTLEKALQNKTPDFFLLQSSLSCIVGGIGFAAYAGANTFMDTLARERNKQGSTPWYSLNWDACQQEESDENTSTPSALLENAMTPSEVWEVTERILSQTVIPQIVVTPIDLKTRIKESKQTKLTEIQQQSNNYTRPELSTPYEAPRNEIEQKIAEAMQDLLGIEKVGIHDNFFELGGHSLLAIQAVSRIRQEWNVELPMRQFLFESPTVAGIAKIISENLNQNTVQSEIADVLEQIEQMETEQVEEILKNTDLES
;
A
#
# COMPACT_ATOMS: atom_id res chain seq x y z
N ARG A 1 16.04 -9.47 6.91
CA ARG A 1 16.21 -10.69 6.06
C ARG A 1 14.89 -11.18 5.48
N THR A 2 13.78 -11.05 6.19
CA THR A 2 12.46 -11.54 5.75
C THR A 2 11.87 -10.76 4.57
N THR A 3 12.23 -9.50 4.37
CA THR A 3 11.78 -8.67 3.24
C THR A 3 12.10 -9.30 1.87
N ILE A 4 13.18 -10.10 1.79
CA ILE A 4 13.57 -10.80 0.57
C ILE A 4 12.52 -11.85 0.12
N LEU A 5 11.69 -12.35 1.04
CA LEU A 5 10.65 -13.33 0.72
C LEU A 5 9.60 -12.77 -0.25
N GLY A 6 9.25 -11.47 -0.10
CA GLY A 6 8.37 -10.80 -1.04
C GLY A 6 8.94 -10.80 -2.47
N LEU A 7 10.22 -10.41 -2.59
CA LEU A 7 10.93 -10.41 -3.88
C LEU A 7 10.99 -11.82 -4.50
N CYS A 8 11.27 -12.86 -3.70
CA CYS A 8 11.30 -14.25 -4.18
C CYS A 8 9.95 -14.74 -4.74
N LYS A 9 8.84 -14.13 -4.34
CA LYS A 9 7.50 -14.42 -4.88
C LYS A 9 7.26 -13.76 -6.22
N VAL A 10 7.78 -12.54 -6.41
CA VAL A 10 7.50 -11.69 -7.58
C VAL A 10 8.46 -12.00 -8.74
N ILE A 11 9.73 -12.31 -8.46
CA ILE A 11 10.71 -12.63 -9.51
C ILE A 11 10.20 -13.65 -10.53
N PRO A 12 9.65 -14.82 -10.16
CA PRO A 12 9.18 -15.79 -11.14
C PRO A 12 7.96 -15.35 -11.94
N GLN A 13 7.25 -14.33 -11.48
CA GLN A 13 6.09 -13.75 -12.17
C GLN A 13 6.53 -12.75 -13.23
N GLU A 14 7.52 -11.91 -12.92
CA GLU A 14 8.08 -10.93 -13.85
C GLU A 14 9.15 -11.53 -14.79
N TYR A 15 9.90 -12.53 -14.31
CA TYR A 15 10.95 -13.23 -15.04
C TYR A 15 10.71 -14.74 -15.01
N PRO A 16 9.81 -15.28 -15.82
CA PRO A 16 9.41 -16.71 -15.77
C PRO A 16 10.54 -17.72 -16.01
N GLN A 17 11.65 -17.26 -16.61
CA GLN A 17 12.87 -18.04 -16.79
C GLN A 17 13.70 -18.16 -15.50
N ILE A 18 13.41 -17.36 -14.46
CA ILE A 18 14.13 -17.38 -13.19
C ILE A 18 13.31 -18.17 -12.17
N HIS A 19 13.89 -19.26 -11.71
CA HIS A 19 13.33 -20.01 -10.57
C HIS A 19 13.90 -19.45 -9.27
N CYS A 20 13.03 -19.07 -8.34
CA CYS A 20 13.44 -18.46 -7.07
C CYS A 20 12.92 -19.28 -5.89
N GLN A 21 13.83 -19.69 -5.01
CA GLN A 21 13.53 -20.44 -3.80
C GLN A 21 14.16 -19.77 -2.58
N ASN A 22 13.45 -19.80 -1.47
CA ASN A 22 13.99 -19.42 -0.16
C ASN A 22 14.15 -20.67 0.68
N ILE A 23 15.39 -20.96 1.09
CA ILE A 23 15.72 -22.15 1.90
C ILE A 23 16.27 -21.68 3.25
N ASP A 24 15.48 -21.87 4.31
CA ASP A 24 15.89 -21.55 5.67
C ASP A 24 16.61 -22.76 6.31
N VAL A 25 17.88 -22.56 6.66
CA VAL A 25 18.73 -23.58 7.26
C VAL A 25 19.26 -23.13 8.61
N VAL A 26 19.39 -24.06 9.54
CA VAL A 26 20.12 -23.83 10.78
C VAL A 26 21.61 -24.14 10.52
N ILE A 27 22.44 -23.11 10.62
CA ILE A 27 23.90 -23.29 10.54
C ILE A 27 24.38 -23.88 11.88
N PRO A 28 25.07 -25.03 11.86
CA PRO A 28 25.58 -25.63 13.08
C PRO A 28 26.58 -24.70 13.78
N SER A 29 26.38 -24.46 15.07
CA SER A 29 27.23 -23.57 15.87
C SER A 29 28.55 -24.18 16.33
N ASN A 30 28.73 -25.48 16.19
CA ASN A 30 29.94 -26.20 16.55
C ASN A 30 30.56 -26.81 15.31
N ASN A 31 31.85 -26.64 15.08
CA ASN A 31 32.63 -27.21 13.98
C ASN A 31 32.42 -28.73 13.85
N ASN A 32 31.23 -29.12 13.37
CA ASN A 32 30.86 -30.51 13.08
C ASN A 32 30.85 -30.69 11.56
N PRO A 33 31.97 -31.14 10.96
CA PRO A 33 32.11 -31.27 9.51
C PRO A 33 31.05 -32.19 8.86
N SER A 34 30.57 -33.19 9.59
CA SER A 34 29.55 -34.08 9.07
C SER A 34 28.18 -33.44 8.92
N LEU A 35 27.85 -32.51 9.85
CA LEU A 35 26.59 -31.76 9.81
C LEU A 35 26.61 -30.70 8.71
N GLU A 36 27.75 -30.04 8.53
CA GLU A 36 27.97 -29.08 7.45
C GLU A 36 27.88 -29.74 6.07
N GLN A 37 28.52 -30.91 5.91
CA GLN A 37 28.44 -31.70 4.67
C GLN A 37 27.01 -32.17 4.35
N ASN A 38 26.23 -32.56 5.36
CA ASN A 38 24.83 -32.92 5.16
C ASN A 38 23.98 -31.74 4.76
N THR A 39 24.14 -30.57 5.41
CA THR A 39 23.45 -29.34 5.04
C THR A 39 23.79 -28.92 3.60
N ALA A 40 25.07 -28.98 3.22
CA ALA A 40 25.51 -28.69 1.86
C ALA A 40 24.87 -29.66 0.84
N LYS A 41 24.78 -30.96 1.16
CA LYS A 41 24.14 -31.96 0.32
C LYS A 41 22.63 -31.69 0.16
N ASP A 42 21.95 -31.34 1.26
CA ASP A 42 20.53 -31.04 1.22
C ASP A 42 20.27 -29.78 0.34
N LEU A 43 21.11 -28.73 0.45
CA LEU A 43 21.04 -27.54 -0.40
C LEU A 43 21.30 -27.85 -1.87
N ILE A 44 22.32 -28.65 -2.18
CA ILE A 44 22.60 -29.09 -3.57
C ILE A 44 21.41 -29.87 -4.12
N THR A 45 20.78 -30.71 -3.33
CA THR A 45 19.61 -31.47 -3.74
C THR A 45 18.44 -30.56 -4.10
N GLU A 46 18.16 -29.54 -3.28
CA GLU A 46 17.10 -28.55 -3.58
C GLU A 46 17.41 -27.75 -4.85
N LEU A 47 18.66 -27.32 -5.04
CA LEU A 47 19.07 -26.55 -6.21
C LEU A 47 19.05 -27.38 -7.51
N THR A 48 19.18 -28.69 -7.43
CA THR A 48 19.24 -29.58 -8.59
C THR A 48 17.93 -30.32 -8.87
N THR A 49 16.99 -30.28 -7.93
CA THR A 49 15.68 -30.92 -8.05
C THR A 49 14.61 -29.89 -8.34
N ALA A 50 13.87 -30.03 -9.43
CA ALA A 50 12.73 -29.15 -9.72
C ALA A 50 11.59 -29.43 -8.73
N THR A 51 11.43 -28.56 -7.72
CA THR A 51 10.33 -28.64 -6.76
C THR A 51 9.40 -27.44 -6.94
N PRO A 52 8.08 -27.59 -6.76
CA PRO A 52 7.13 -26.49 -6.85
C PRO A 52 7.16 -25.54 -5.62
N ASP A 53 7.92 -25.92 -4.58
CA ASP A 53 7.94 -25.22 -3.30
C ASP A 53 8.92 -24.05 -3.33
N SER A 54 8.43 -22.86 -3.10
CA SER A 54 9.26 -21.65 -3.10
C SER A 54 9.80 -21.26 -1.72
N ILE A 55 9.20 -21.80 -0.63
CA ILE A 55 9.64 -21.56 0.74
C ILE A 55 9.83 -22.89 1.44
N ILE A 56 11.08 -23.16 1.81
CA ILE A 56 11.53 -24.44 2.36
C ILE A 56 12.32 -24.18 3.63
N ALA A 57 12.21 -25.04 4.61
CA ALA A 57 13.07 -24.99 5.78
C ALA A 57 13.63 -26.37 6.10
N TYR A 58 14.90 -26.44 6.48
CA TYR A 58 15.52 -27.64 7.01
C TYR A 58 15.72 -27.55 8.52
N ARG A 59 15.16 -28.54 9.25
CA ARG A 59 15.29 -28.67 10.70
C ARG A 59 15.63 -30.12 11.04
N ASN A 60 16.77 -30.36 11.64
CA ASN A 60 17.22 -31.71 12.00
C ASN A 60 17.11 -32.71 10.82
N ARG A 61 17.50 -32.31 9.60
CA ARG A 61 17.42 -33.06 8.33
C ARG A 61 15.99 -33.32 7.81
N HIS A 62 14.97 -32.80 8.47
CA HIS A 62 13.61 -32.83 7.93
C HIS A 62 13.40 -31.61 7.04
N ARG A 63 12.86 -31.86 5.86
CA ARG A 63 12.41 -30.85 4.91
C ARG A 63 11.00 -30.41 5.28
N TRP A 64 10.82 -29.11 5.51
CA TRP A 64 9.56 -28.48 5.84
C TRP A 64 9.14 -27.55 4.71
N ILE A 65 7.84 -27.51 4.43
CA ILE A 65 7.24 -26.57 3.49
C ILE A 65 6.18 -25.72 4.21
N GLN A 66 5.97 -24.51 3.72
CA GLN A 66 4.90 -23.65 4.24
C GLN A 66 3.56 -24.12 3.69
N THR A 67 2.58 -24.30 4.58
CA THR A 67 1.20 -24.65 4.23
C THR A 67 0.23 -23.69 4.90
N PHE A 68 -1.01 -23.64 4.41
CA PHE A 68 -2.10 -22.87 4.96
C PHE A 68 -3.28 -23.80 5.23
N GLU A 69 -3.92 -23.61 6.38
CA GLU A 69 -5.10 -24.36 6.78
C GLU A 69 -6.27 -23.39 7.00
N PRO A 70 -7.50 -23.77 6.63
CA PRO A 70 -8.67 -22.96 6.93
C PRO A 70 -8.80 -22.74 8.45
N LEU A 71 -9.00 -21.48 8.86
CA LEU A 71 -9.26 -21.12 10.23
C LEU A 71 -10.77 -20.95 10.42
N PRO A 72 -11.47 -21.88 11.12
CA PRO A 72 -12.89 -21.74 11.40
C PRO A 72 -13.10 -20.62 12.44
N LEU A 73 -13.53 -19.45 11.99
CA LEU A 73 -13.89 -18.35 12.87
C LEU A 73 -15.26 -18.61 13.49
N ARG A 74 -15.32 -18.52 14.82
CA ARG A 74 -16.58 -18.62 15.58
C ARG A 74 -17.29 -17.26 15.59
N GLU A 75 -18.54 -17.26 16.04
CA GLU A 75 -19.24 -16.00 16.33
C GLU A 75 -18.49 -15.18 17.38
N VAL A 76 -18.67 -13.86 17.30
CA VAL A 76 -17.99 -12.92 18.20
C VAL A 76 -18.39 -13.18 19.65
N ASN A 77 -17.42 -13.44 20.50
CA ASN A 77 -17.62 -13.47 21.93
C ASN A 77 -17.30 -12.08 22.52
N ILE A 78 -18.32 -11.31 22.83
CA ILE A 78 -18.18 -9.94 23.34
C ILE A 78 -17.31 -9.89 24.61
N ASN A 79 -17.33 -10.93 25.44
CA ASN A 79 -16.56 -10.96 26.69
C ASN A 79 -15.07 -11.17 26.49
N SER A 80 -14.66 -11.70 25.35
CA SER A 80 -13.24 -11.90 24.99
C SER A 80 -12.73 -10.87 23.98
N LEU A 81 -13.58 -9.98 23.49
CA LEU A 81 -13.20 -8.94 22.54
C LEU A 81 -12.37 -7.85 23.26
N PRO A 82 -11.14 -7.54 22.80
CA PRO A 82 -10.29 -6.53 23.44
C PRO A 82 -10.71 -5.09 23.11
N LEU A 83 -11.89 -4.89 22.54
CA LEU A 83 -12.44 -3.58 22.21
C LEU A 83 -13.35 -3.08 23.33
N LYS A 84 -13.10 -1.85 23.80
CA LYS A 84 -13.75 -1.25 24.95
C LYS A 84 -14.66 -0.10 24.54
N ASN A 85 -15.83 0.00 25.14
CA ASN A 85 -16.65 1.20 25.02
C ASN A 85 -15.91 2.41 25.62
N ASN A 86 -15.91 3.53 24.91
CA ASN A 86 -15.13 4.74 25.20
C ASN A 86 -13.62 4.48 25.28
N GLY A 87 -13.12 3.39 24.70
CA GLY A 87 -11.69 3.08 24.62
C GLY A 87 -10.93 4.08 23.74
N VAL A 88 -9.63 4.16 23.95
CA VAL A 88 -8.71 5.02 23.17
C VAL A 88 -7.95 4.17 22.16
N TYR A 89 -8.04 4.50 20.88
CA TYR A 89 -7.38 3.76 19.82
C TYR A 89 -6.50 4.66 18.97
N LEU A 90 -5.28 4.22 18.75
CA LEU A 90 -4.35 4.86 17.85
C LEU A 90 -4.37 4.15 16.50
N ILE A 91 -4.68 4.90 15.43
CA ILE A 91 -4.64 4.41 14.05
C ILE A 91 -3.58 5.22 13.31
N ALA A 92 -2.56 4.53 12.82
CA ALA A 92 -1.42 5.16 12.17
C ALA A 92 -1.17 4.57 10.78
N GLY A 93 -0.96 5.42 9.78
CA GLY A 93 -0.66 5.03 8.41
C GLY A 93 -1.50 5.76 7.37
N ASP A 94 -1.97 5.06 6.35
CA ASP A 94 -2.76 5.69 5.30
C ASP A 94 -4.24 5.80 5.67
N LEU A 95 -4.70 7.03 5.78
CA LEU A 95 -6.11 7.36 6.00
C LEU A 95 -6.85 7.68 4.69
N VAL A 96 -6.12 7.93 3.60
CA VAL A 96 -6.72 8.31 2.31
C VAL A 96 -7.15 7.09 1.52
N GLU A 97 -6.25 6.10 1.38
CA GLU A 97 -6.44 4.95 0.50
C GLU A 97 -6.40 3.60 1.22
N GLY A 98 -6.05 3.58 2.51
CA GLY A 98 -6.02 2.39 3.34
C GLY A 98 -7.34 2.11 4.06
N LEU A 99 -7.31 1.08 4.91
CA LEU A 99 -8.45 0.71 5.77
C LEU A 99 -8.55 1.57 7.04
N GLY A 100 -7.67 2.57 7.23
CA GLY A 100 -7.59 3.37 8.45
C GLY A 100 -8.90 4.05 8.82
N LEU A 101 -9.57 4.70 7.87
CA LEU A 101 -10.86 5.34 8.11
C LEU A 101 -12.01 4.32 8.25
N VAL A 102 -11.93 3.16 7.64
CA VAL A 102 -12.90 2.06 7.85
C VAL A 102 -12.87 1.65 9.32
N PHE A 103 -11.69 1.39 9.88
CA PHE A 103 -11.55 1.07 11.30
C PHE A 103 -11.95 2.22 12.22
N ALA A 104 -11.56 3.46 11.89
CA ALA A 104 -11.93 4.65 12.64
C ALA A 104 -13.46 4.79 12.77
N GLN A 105 -14.17 4.66 11.65
CA GLN A 105 -15.63 4.78 11.60
C GLN A 105 -16.31 3.71 12.46
N TYR A 106 -15.90 2.45 12.33
CA TYR A 106 -16.46 1.37 13.13
C TYR A 106 -16.21 1.51 14.62
N LEU A 107 -15.00 1.88 15.03
CA LEU A 107 -14.65 2.08 16.42
C LEU A 107 -15.49 3.20 17.06
N VAL A 108 -15.70 4.31 16.33
CA VAL A 108 -16.53 5.40 16.84
C VAL A 108 -17.99 4.99 16.91
N GLN A 109 -18.54 4.40 15.85
CA GLN A 109 -19.96 4.06 15.77
C GLN A 109 -20.36 2.96 16.75
N LYS A 110 -19.54 1.91 16.90
CA LYS A 110 -19.89 0.73 17.67
C LYS A 110 -19.44 0.79 19.13
N PHE A 111 -18.28 1.39 19.40
CA PHE A 111 -17.66 1.44 20.71
C PHE A 111 -17.57 2.85 21.29
N GLN A 112 -18.07 3.86 20.60
CA GLN A 112 -17.95 5.26 21.03
C GLN A 112 -16.49 5.62 21.36
N ALA A 113 -15.57 5.09 20.58
CA ALA A 113 -14.14 5.20 20.81
C ALA A 113 -13.63 6.63 20.63
N LYS A 114 -12.60 6.97 21.40
CA LYS A 114 -11.75 8.14 21.19
C LYS A 114 -10.60 7.76 20.25
N LEU A 115 -10.30 8.61 19.28
CA LEU A 115 -9.34 8.29 18.25
C LEU A 115 -8.14 9.23 18.25
N ILE A 116 -6.95 8.64 18.11
CA ILE A 116 -5.71 9.32 17.77
C ILE A 116 -5.35 8.85 16.37
N LEU A 117 -5.49 9.72 15.38
CA LEU A 117 -5.24 9.40 13.97
C LEU A 117 -3.93 10.05 13.53
N ILE A 118 -3.03 9.26 12.98
CA ILE A 118 -1.77 9.71 12.38
C ILE A 118 -1.82 9.37 10.90
N GLY A 119 -2.06 10.38 10.06
CA GLY A 119 -2.02 10.26 8.61
C GLY A 119 -0.64 10.61 8.06
N ARG A 120 -0.31 10.10 6.87
CA ARG A 120 0.91 10.52 6.17
C ARG A 120 0.87 12.02 5.85
N SER A 121 2.05 12.62 5.64
CA SER A 121 2.18 13.99 5.13
C SER A 121 1.39 14.17 3.82
N GLY A 122 0.84 15.38 3.63
CA GLY A 122 0.02 15.72 2.46
C GLY A 122 -1.48 15.89 2.76
N ILE A 123 -2.00 15.37 3.89
CA ILE A 123 -3.31 15.79 4.39
C ILE A 123 -3.09 17.10 5.15
N PRO A 124 -3.77 18.22 4.80
CA PRO A 124 -3.58 19.49 5.49
C PRO A 124 -3.95 19.39 6.97
N GLU A 125 -3.32 20.22 7.79
CA GLU A 125 -3.70 20.38 9.19
C GLU A 125 -5.15 20.86 9.31
N LYS A 126 -5.80 20.54 10.42
CA LYS A 126 -7.23 20.79 10.63
C LYS A 126 -7.66 22.24 10.37
N GLN A 127 -6.81 23.21 10.71
CA GLN A 127 -7.06 24.64 10.50
C GLN A 127 -7.15 25.04 9.02
N ASP A 128 -6.58 24.25 8.12
CA ASP A 128 -6.54 24.48 6.67
C ASP A 128 -7.60 23.67 5.89
N TRP A 129 -8.40 22.84 6.55
CA TRP A 129 -9.39 21.99 5.90
C TRP A 129 -10.44 22.75 5.10
N GLU A 130 -10.98 23.84 5.66
CA GLU A 130 -11.99 24.66 4.97
C GLU A 130 -11.40 25.28 3.69
N LYS A 131 -10.17 25.79 3.78
CA LYS A 131 -9.46 26.37 2.64
C LYS A 131 -9.19 25.30 1.57
N TRP A 132 -8.77 24.09 1.97
CA TRP A 132 -8.57 22.97 1.06
C TRP A 132 -9.86 22.60 0.33
N LEU A 133 -10.94 22.37 1.06
CA LEU A 133 -12.24 22.00 0.52
C LEU A 133 -12.85 23.07 -0.42
N ALA A 134 -12.52 24.34 -0.22
CA ALA A 134 -12.96 25.43 -1.09
C ALA A 134 -12.20 25.50 -2.42
N THR A 135 -10.98 24.94 -2.49
CA THR A 135 -10.10 25.02 -3.66
C THR A 135 -10.00 23.71 -4.45
N HIS A 136 -10.41 22.57 -3.85
CA HIS A 136 -10.34 21.25 -4.47
C HIS A 136 -11.73 20.68 -4.74
N GLY A 137 -11.85 19.85 -5.78
CA GLY A 137 -13.11 19.28 -6.23
C GLY A 137 -13.73 18.26 -5.26
N GLN A 138 -14.99 17.89 -5.51
CA GLN A 138 -15.68 16.89 -4.68
C GLN A 138 -15.09 15.49 -4.78
N ASN A 139 -14.45 15.18 -5.89
CA ASN A 139 -13.84 13.85 -6.15
C ASN A 139 -12.37 13.77 -5.73
N ASP A 140 -11.79 14.86 -5.18
CA ASP A 140 -10.44 14.84 -4.66
C ASP A 140 -10.32 13.90 -3.44
N LEU A 141 -9.35 13.01 -3.43
CA LEU A 141 -9.17 11.97 -2.41
C LEU A 141 -8.93 12.58 -1.02
N ILE A 142 -8.11 13.61 -0.94
CA ILE A 142 -7.82 14.30 0.31
C ILE A 142 -9.08 15.04 0.81
N SER A 143 -9.84 15.67 -0.08
CA SER A 143 -11.14 16.28 0.25
C SER A 143 -12.13 15.27 0.81
N ASN A 144 -12.18 14.05 0.25
CA ASN A 144 -13.02 12.97 0.76
C ASN A 144 -12.55 12.51 2.14
N CYS A 145 -11.23 12.35 2.34
CA CYS A 145 -10.64 12.04 3.63
C CYS A 145 -11.01 13.10 4.68
N ILE A 146 -10.85 14.40 4.37
CA ILE A 146 -11.19 15.51 5.27
C ILE A 146 -12.68 15.45 5.65
N ARG A 147 -13.59 15.25 4.69
CA ARG A 147 -15.04 15.15 4.99
C ARG A 147 -15.36 13.97 5.91
N LYS A 148 -14.71 12.84 5.71
CA LYS A 148 -14.85 11.67 6.61
C LYS A 148 -14.33 11.99 8.02
N LEU A 149 -13.17 12.65 8.14
CA LEU A 149 -12.63 13.11 9.42
C LEU A 149 -13.57 14.10 10.14
N GLN A 150 -14.14 15.05 9.41
CA GLN A 150 -15.16 15.97 9.94
C GLN A 150 -16.42 15.22 10.40
N GLY A 151 -16.86 14.21 9.65
CA GLY A 151 -17.98 13.34 10.02
C GLY A 151 -17.72 12.57 11.32
N LEU A 152 -16.51 12.02 11.48
CA LEU A 152 -16.09 11.35 12.72
C LEU A 152 -16.06 12.29 13.91
N GLU A 153 -15.54 13.51 13.72
CA GLU A 153 -15.50 14.53 14.76
C GLU A 153 -16.89 14.99 15.19
N ALA A 154 -17.82 15.12 14.25
CA ALA A 154 -19.21 15.49 14.53
C ALA A 154 -19.95 14.48 15.42
N LEU A 155 -19.47 13.23 15.49
CA LEU A 155 -20.00 12.22 16.42
C LEU A 155 -19.63 12.48 17.89
N GLY A 156 -18.69 13.43 18.17
CA GLY A 156 -18.47 14.03 19.49
C GLY A 156 -17.74 13.15 20.51
N GLN A 157 -17.13 12.04 20.09
CA GLN A 157 -16.46 11.11 21.01
C GLN A 157 -15.01 11.52 21.36
N GLY A 158 -14.41 12.40 20.58
CA GLY A 158 -13.03 12.87 20.70
C GLY A 158 -12.16 12.29 19.58
N LEU A 159 -11.57 13.22 18.80
CA LEU A 159 -10.67 12.93 17.68
C LEU A 159 -9.46 13.86 17.74
N LEU A 160 -8.28 13.30 17.79
CA LEU A 160 -7.02 13.96 17.50
C LEU A 160 -6.52 13.49 16.14
N PHE A 161 -6.24 14.43 15.25
CA PHE A 161 -5.66 14.14 13.94
C PHE A 161 -4.33 14.87 13.78
N PHE A 162 -3.34 14.15 13.28
CA PHE A 162 -1.99 14.64 13.01
C PHE A 162 -1.54 14.20 11.62
N SER A 163 -1.00 15.15 10.85
CA SER A 163 -0.40 14.90 9.54
C SER A 163 1.12 14.86 9.69
N THR A 164 1.71 13.67 9.73
CA THR A 164 3.16 13.51 9.89
C THR A 164 3.63 12.15 9.38
N GLU A 165 4.93 12.07 9.07
CA GLU A 165 5.57 10.81 8.74
C GLU A 165 5.77 9.96 10.02
N LEU A 166 5.47 8.66 9.92
CA LEU A 166 5.65 7.73 11.04
C LEU A 166 7.13 7.54 11.45
N THR A 167 8.06 8.00 10.62
CA THR A 167 9.51 7.93 10.88
C THR A 167 10.02 9.05 11.77
N ASP A 168 9.23 10.09 12.03
CA ASP A 168 9.59 11.18 12.96
C ASP A 168 9.40 10.74 14.42
N GLU A 169 10.44 10.17 15.03
CA GLU A 169 10.40 9.65 16.40
C GLU A 169 9.96 10.71 17.43
N ALA A 170 10.43 11.94 17.28
CA ALA A 170 10.13 13.01 18.25
C ALA A 170 8.64 13.39 18.17
N LYS A 171 8.12 13.55 16.96
CA LYS A 171 6.71 13.90 16.72
C LYS A 171 5.78 12.76 17.15
N ILE A 172 6.10 11.52 16.84
CA ILE A 172 5.31 10.35 17.26
C ILE A 172 5.24 10.25 18.79
N GLN A 173 6.35 10.50 19.49
CA GLN A 173 6.36 10.49 20.95
C GLN A 173 5.51 11.63 21.54
N GLU A 174 5.56 12.84 20.95
CA GLU A 174 4.72 13.98 21.31
C GLU A 174 3.24 13.66 21.16
N ILE A 175 2.85 13.08 20.00
CA ILE A 175 1.47 12.71 19.68
C ILE A 175 0.92 11.68 20.68
N ILE A 176 1.70 10.64 20.99
CA ILE A 176 1.30 9.62 21.96
C ILE A 176 1.09 10.24 23.34
N ASN A 177 2.00 11.10 23.79
CA ASN A 177 1.90 11.78 25.08
C ASN A 177 0.68 12.71 25.15
N GLN A 178 0.42 13.48 24.10
CA GLN A 178 -0.77 14.33 24.00
C GLN A 178 -2.04 13.49 24.00
N GLY A 179 -2.09 12.42 23.20
CA GLY A 179 -3.26 11.54 23.14
C GLY A 179 -3.61 10.92 24.48
N GLU A 180 -2.61 10.48 25.25
CA GLU A 180 -2.84 9.94 26.59
C GLU A 180 -3.22 11.02 27.62
N GLN A 181 -2.69 12.24 27.47
CA GLN A 181 -3.07 13.36 28.32
C GLN A 181 -4.54 13.73 28.11
N ASP A 182 -5.02 13.75 26.86
CA ASP A 182 -6.36 14.20 26.51
C ASP A 182 -7.41 13.08 26.70
N PHE A 183 -7.05 11.83 26.40
CA PHE A 183 -7.99 10.72 26.31
C PHE A 183 -7.78 9.60 27.34
N GLY A 184 -6.59 9.50 27.95
CA GLY A 184 -6.19 8.40 28.82
C GLY A 184 -5.38 7.33 28.09
N GLU A 185 -5.17 6.19 28.73
CA GLU A 185 -4.33 5.09 28.22
C GLU A 185 -4.83 4.56 26.86
N ILE A 186 -3.90 4.32 25.95
CA ILE A 186 -4.18 3.73 24.63
C ILE A 186 -4.50 2.25 24.80
N ASN A 187 -5.71 1.86 24.41
CA ASN A 187 -6.18 0.47 24.51
C ASN A 187 -5.75 -0.40 23.33
N GLY A 188 -5.73 0.14 22.13
CA GLY A 188 -5.34 -0.64 20.96
C GLY A 188 -4.66 0.18 19.89
N ILE A 189 -3.80 -0.48 19.12
CA ILE A 189 -3.05 0.14 18.04
C ILE A 189 -3.39 -0.56 16.74
N ILE A 190 -3.72 0.23 15.70
CA ILE A 190 -3.98 -0.24 14.35
C ILE A 190 -3.00 0.43 13.41
N HIS A 191 -2.09 -0.34 12.84
CA HIS A 191 -1.24 0.12 11.75
C HIS A 191 -1.98 -0.09 10.44
N ALA A 192 -2.52 1.00 9.89
CA ALA A 192 -3.22 1.03 8.62
C ALA A 192 -2.19 0.99 7.46
N GLY A 193 -1.87 -0.21 7.04
CA GLY A 193 -0.97 -0.40 5.90
C GLY A 193 -1.54 0.21 4.62
N VAL A 194 -0.68 0.84 3.85
CA VAL A 194 -1.04 1.42 2.56
C VAL A 194 -0.96 0.34 1.49
N MET A 195 -1.96 0.28 0.63
CA MET A 195 -1.78 -0.14 -0.74
C MET A 195 -1.79 1.13 -1.59
N GLY A 196 -0.77 1.98 -1.40
CA GLY A 196 -0.68 3.23 -2.15
C GLY A 196 -0.45 2.99 -3.64
N ASP A 197 -0.79 3.96 -4.43
CA ASP A 197 -0.65 3.98 -5.89
C ASP A 197 0.75 3.68 -6.40
N LEU A 198 1.77 3.86 -5.55
CA LEU A 198 3.17 3.56 -5.83
C LEU A 198 3.56 2.10 -5.52
N ALA A 199 2.61 1.25 -5.10
CA ALA A 199 2.90 -0.15 -4.82
C ALA A 199 3.31 -0.96 -6.06
N SER A 200 2.94 -0.51 -7.25
CA SER A 200 3.18 -1.20 -8.51
C SER A 200 4.38 -0.64 -9.26
N CYS A 201 5.57 -1.22 -9.02
CA CYS A 201 6.78 -0.92 -9.79
C CYS A 201 7.47 -2.23 -10.18
N LEU A 202 7.71 -2.42 -11.48
CA LEU A 202 8.41 -3.62 -11.99
C LEU A 202 9.84 -3.65 -11.44
N ILE A 203 10.37 -4.86 -11.20
CA ILE A 203 11.71 -5.05 -10.63
C ILE A 203 12.80 -4.33 -11.45
N ASN A 204 12.67 -4.29 -12.77
CA ASN A 204 13.64 -3.60 -13.63
C ASN A 204 13.60 -2.06 -13.51
N SER A 205 12.54 -1.50 -12.98
CA SER A 205 12.33 -0.08 -12.76
C SER A 205 12.41 0.31 -11.29
N LEU A 206 12.58 -0.68 -10.40
CA LEU A 206 12.59 -0.50 -8.96
C LEU A 206 13.91 0.13 -8.52
N ASP A 207 13.86 1.35 -8.05
CA ASP A 207 15.00 2.07 -7.49
C ASP A 207 14.95 2.17 -5.96
N THR A 208 15.94 2.82 -5.36
CA THR A 208 16.02 2.98 -3.91
C THR A 208 14.88 3.84 -3.38
N SER A 209 14.44 4.85 -4.11
CA SER A 209 13.35 5.75 -3.69
C SER A 209 12.03 5.00 -3.58
N GLU A 210 11.69 4.18 -4.58
CA GLU A 210 10.50 3.33 -4.55
C GLU A 210 10.52 2.30 -3.40
N ILE A 211 11.69 1.71 -3.14
CA ILE A 211 11.85 0.78 -2.01
C ILE A 211 11.65 1.51 -0.69
N GLU A 212 12.31 2.65 -0.49
CA GLU A 212 12.21 3.46 0.73
C GLU A 212 10.78 3.95 0.95
N HIS A 213 10.07 4.36 -0.10
CA HIS A 213 8.67 4.74 0.00
C HIS A 213 7.81 3.62 0.59
N GLN A 214 7.95 2.38 0.09
CA GLN A 214 7.21 1.22 0.62
C GLN A 214 7.65 0.85 2.04
N PHE A 215 8.92 1.05 2.38
CA PHE A 215 9.50 0.66 3.68
C PHE A 215 9.31 1.74 4.74
N SER A 216 9.20 3.01 4.36
CA SER A 216 9.05 4.14 5.28
C SER A 216 7.94 3.89 6.30
N SER A 217 6.72 3.69 5.86
CA SER A 217 5.58 3.47 6.77
C SER A 217 5.60 2.09 7.42
N LYS A 218 5.77 1.01 6.61
CA LYS A 218 5.55 -0.38 7.05
C LYS A 218 6.71 -0.99 7.82
N VAL A 219 7.92 -0.49 7.62
CA VAL A 219 9.12 -0.99 8.30
C VAL A 219 9.62 0.05 9.30
N HIS A 220 10.09 1.20 8.81
CA HIS A 220 10.70 2.22 9.67
C HIS A 220 9.67 2.88 10.59
N GLY A 221 8.54 3.29 10.05
CA GLY A 221 7.45 3.90 10.83
C GLY A 221 6.85 2.96 11.86
N LEU A 222 6.65 1.68 11.50
CA LEU A 222 6.16 0.69 12.47
C LEU A 222 7.15 0.46 13.60
N LEU A 223 8.46 0.41 13.34
CA LEU A 223 9.50 0.31 14.38
C LEU A 223 9.56 1.56 15.25
N THR A 224 9.40 2.75 14.67
CA THR A 224 9.31 4.01 15.41
C THR A 224 8.10 4.02 16.33
N LEU A 225 6.94 3.62 15.82
CA LEU A 225 5.71 3.53 16.60
C LEU A 225 5.85 2.52 17.76
N GLU A 226 6.39 1.34 17.49
CA GLU A 226 6.69 0.34 18.53
C GLU A 226 7.61 0.89 19.62
N LYS A 227 8.70 1.58 19.22
CA LYS A 227 9.66 2.19 20.14
C LYS A 227 9.00 3.24 21.03
N ALA A 228 8.17 4.10 20.47
CA ALA A 228 7.44 5.13 21.22
C ALA A 228 6.44 4.53 22.22
N LEU A 229 5.96 3.32 21.96
CA LEU A 229 4.99 2.58 22.79
C LEU A 229 5.64 1.53 23.71
N GLN A 230 6.98 1.42 23.77
CA GLN A 230 7.68 0.32 24.48
C GLN A 230 7.36 0.23 25.97
N ASN A 231 6.94 1.34 26.61
CA ASN A 231 6.58 1.42 28.03
C ASN A 231 5.04 1.37 28.24
N LYS A 232 4.29 1.05 27.21
CA LYS A 232 2.82 0.97 27.23
C LYS A 232 2.39 -0.48 27.06
N THR A 233 1.21 -0.78 27.56
CA THR A 233 0.63 -2.14 27.50
C THR A 233 -0.75 -2.10 26.85
N PRO A 234 -0.84 -1.79 25.54
CA PRO A 234 -2.11 -1.84 24.85
C PRO A 234 -2.67 -3.27 24.83
N ASP A 235 -3.98 -3.38 24.71
CA ASP A 235 -4.65 -4.67 24.67
C ASP A 235 -4.30 -5.47 23.40
N PHE A 236 -3.94 -4.79 22.30
CA PHE A 236 -3.49 -5.42 21.04
C PHE A 236 -2.76 -4.46 20.10
N PHE A 237 -1.98 -5.06 19.18
CA PHE A 237 -1.51 -4.45 17.93
C PHE A 237 -2.14 -5.17 16.74
N LEU A 238 -2.74 -4.42 15.82
CA LEU A 238 -3.33 -4.92 14.59
C LEU A 238 -2.63 -4.31 13.38
N LEU A 239 -1.98 -5.15 12.60
CA LEU A 239 -1.24 -4.74 11.40
C LEU A 239 -2.03 -5.11 10.14
N GLN A 240 -2.30 -4.13 9.29
CA GLN A 240 -2.94 -4.33 8.01
C GLN A 240 -1.88 -4.71 6.98
N SER A 241 -1.67 -6.02 6.83
CA SER A 241 -0.76 -6.61 5.85
C SER A 241 -1.51 -6.99 4.56
N SER A 242 -0.88 -7.72 3.65
CA SER A 242 -1.44 -8.01 2.33
C SER A 242 -1.27 -9.47 1.93
N LEU A 243 -2.23 -9.98 1.17
CA LEU A 243 -2.15 -11.28 0.50
C LEU A 243 -0.93 -11.37 -0.44
N SER A 244 -0.39 -10.24 -0.91
CA SER A 244 0.84 -10.21 -1.72
C SER A 244 2.04 -10.90 -1.06
N CYS A 245 2.08 -11.00 0.26
CA CYS A 245 3.10 -11.79 0.99
C CYS A 245 3.07 -13.28 0.64
N ILE A 246 1.92 -13.77 0.19
CA ILE A 246 1.66 -15.18 -0.09
C ILE A 246 1.69 -15.45 -1.58
N VAL A 247 0.96 -14.64 -2.36
CA VAL A 247 0.76 -14.85 -3.79
C VAL A 247 1.71 -14.04 -4.68
N GLY A 248 2.46 -13.07 -4.12
CA GLY A 248 3.24 -12.12 -4.90
C GLY A 248 2.35 -11.06 -5.55
N GLY A 249 2.62 -10.79 -6.79
CA GLY A 249 1.97 -9.81 -7.67
C GLY A 249 3.00 -9.10 -8.53
N ILE A 250 2.75 -9.00 -9.84
CA ILE A 250 3.63 -8.26 -10.75
C ILE A 250 3.66 -6.81 -10.31
N GLY A 251 4.85 -6.23 -10.17
CA GLY A 251 5.05 -4.88 -9.66
C GLY A 251 5.06 -4.76 -8.13
N PHE A 252 4.83 -5.82 -7.37
CA PHE A 252 4.67 -5.75 -5.91
C PHE A 252 5.92 -6.19 -5.12
N ALA A 253 7.10 -6.19 -5.72
CA ALA A 253 8.31 -6.69 -5.08
C ALA A 253 8.64 -5.99 -3.75
N ALA A 254 8.71 -4.65 -3.73
CA ALA A 254 8.96 -3.87 -2.52
C ALA A 254 7.77 -3.94 -1.55
N TYR A 255 6.55 -3.80 -2.06
CA TYR A 255 5.31 -3.88 -1.29
C TYR A 255 5.17 -5.22 -0.54
N ALA A 256 5.31 -6.35 -1.24
CA ALA A 256 5.27 -7.68 -0.62
C ALA A 256 6.40 -7.87 0.40
N GLY A 257 7.59 -7.31 0.13
CA GLY A 257 8.72 -7.32 1.05
C GLY A 257 8.41 -6.58 2.36
N ALA A 258 7.88 -5.38 2.29
CA ALA A 258 7.53 -4.56 3.44
C ALA A 258 6.41 -5.21 4.28
N ASN A 259 5.37 -5.74 3.64
CA ASN A 259 4.29 -6.46 4.33
C ASN A 259 4.79 -7.76 4.98
N THR A 260 5.68 -8.51 4.33
CA THR A 260 6.32 -9.71 4.93
C THR A 260 7.12 -9.37 6.19
N PHE A 261 7.71 -8.17 6.26
CA PHE A 261 8.34 -7.69 7.48
C PHE A 261 7.33 -7.56 8.62
N MET A 262 6.15 -6.94 8.37
CA MET A 262 5.08 -6.80 9.37
C MET A 262 4.61 -8.17 9.89
N ASP A 263 4.38 -9.14 9.00
CA ASP A 263 3.99 -10.51 9.36
C ASP A 263 5.03 -11.17 10.28
N THR A 264 6.31 -10.95 9.99
CA THR A 264 7.40 -11.51 10.78
C THR A 264 7.53 -10.82 12.12
N LEU A 265 7.39 -9.50 12.15
CA LEU A 265 7.42 -8.73 13.40
C LEU A 265 6.31 -9.19 14.34
N ALA A 266 5.07 -9.31 13.86
CA ALA A 266 3.95 -9.81 14.66
C ALA A 266 4.25 -11.20 15.26
N ARG A 267 4.81 -12.12 14.47
CA ARG A 267 5.22 -13.44 14.95
C ARG A 267 6.30 -13.39 16.03
N GLU A 268 7.31 -12.54 15.86
CA GLU A 268 8.39 -12.42 16.85
C GLU A 268 7.91 -11.75 18.14
N ARG A 269 7.05 -10.74 18.07
CA ARG A 269 6.53 -10.05 19.26
C ARG A 269 5.61 -10.96 20.09
N ASN A 270 4.79 -11.80 19.46
CA ASN A 270 3.99 -12.79 20.17
C ASN A 270 4.81 -13.87 20.89
N LYS A 271 6.07 -14.10 20.49
CA LYS A 271 6.98 -15.00 21.23
C LYS A 271 7.62 -14.35 22.45
N GLN A 272 7.74 -13.03 22.45
CA GLN A 272 8.54 -12.29 23.43
C GLN A 272 7.70 -11.48 24.42
N GLY A 273 6.48 -11.08 24.04
CA GLY A 273 5.65 -10.14 24.77
C GLY A 273 4.34 -10.70 25.27
N SER A 274 3.65 -9.91 26.10
CA SER A 274 2.30 -10.19 26.62
C SER A 274 1.21 -9.57 25.76
N THR A 275 1.50 -8.48 25.04
CA THR A 275 0.53 -7.81 24.16
C THR A 275 0.37 -8.63 22.88
N PRO A 276 -0.87 -9.01 22.52
CA PRO A 276 -1.17 -9.71 21.28
C PRO A 276 -0.86 -8.84 20.04
N TRP A 277 -0.18 -9.42 19.07
CA TRP A 277 0.06 -8.82 17.75
C TRP A 277 -0.62 -9.66 16.69
N TYR A 278 -1.42 -9.01 15.85
CA TYR A 278 -2.11 -9.63 14.72
C TYR A 278 -1.62 -9.00 13.42
N SER A 279 -1.23 -9.80 12.44
CA SER A 279 -0.97 -9.37 11.07
C SER A 279 -1.99 -10.01 10.16
N LEU A 280 -2.84 -9.18 9.52
CA LEU A 280 -3.90 -9.64 8.64
C LEU A 280 -3.49 -9.41 7.19
N ASN A 281 -3.28 -10.52 6.47
CA ASN A 281 -2.96 -10.49 5.04
C ASN A 281 -4.26 -10.39 4.24
N TRP A 282 -4.71 -9.16 4.00
CA TRP A 282 -5.94 -8.88 3.27
C TRP A 282 -5.80 -9.14 1.76
N ASP A 283 -6.81 -9.72 1.17
CA ASP A 283 -7.09 -9.65 -0.27
C ASP A 283 -7.69 -8.27 -0.60
N ALA A 284 -8.22 -8.07 -1.80
CA ALA A 284 -8.84 -6.82 -2.19
C ALA A 284 -9.95 -6.39 -1.22
N CYS A 285 -9.94 -5.13 -0.79
CA CYS A 285 -10.94 -4.54 0.08
C CYS A 285 -11.45 -3.23 -0.51
N GLN A 286 -12.73 -2.96 -0.34
CA GLN A 286 -13.36 -1.68 -0.65
C GLN A 286 -13.20 -0.73 0.53
N GLN A 287 -13.18 0.56 0.25
CA GLN A 287 -13.11 1.62 1.28
C GLN A 287 -14.49 2.18 1.65
N GLU A 288 -15.47 1.93 0.81
CA GLU A 288 -16.85 2.39 0.97
C GLU A 288 -17.80 1.23 0.68
N GLU A 289 -18.97 1.23 1.32
CA GLU A 289 -20.04 0.32 0.91
C GLU A 289 -20.46 0.70 -0.51
N SER A 290 -20.56 -0.28 -1.39
CA SER A 290 -20.98 -0.06 -2.76
C SER A 290 -22.47 0.33 -2.79
N ASP A 291 -22.79 1.52 -3.27
CA ASP A 291 -24.15 1.85 -3.66
C ASP A 291 -24.53 0.98 -4.87
N GLU A 292 -25.67 0.29 -4.80
CA GLU A 292 -26.18 -0.59 -5.89
C GLU A 292 -26.32 0.13 -7.24
N ASN A 293 -26.22 1.47 -7.26
CA ASN A 293 -26.36 2.31 -8.45
C ASN A 293 -25.05 2.80 -9.07
N THR A 294 -23.89 2.52 -8.47
CA THR A 294 -22.60 2.87 -9.09
C THR A 294 -22.14 1.75 -10.01
N SER A 295 -22.44 1.91 -11.28
CA SER A 295 -21.99 1.05 -12.37
C SER A 295 -20.49 1.22 -12.62
N THR A 296 -19.66 0.63 -11.78
CA THR A 296 -18.26 0.43 -12.10
C THR A 296 -17.97 -1.07 -12.06
N PRO A 297 -18.17 -1.80 -13.15
CA PRO A 297 -17.75 -3.19 -13.22
C PRO A 297 -16.25 -3.23 -13.53
N SER A 298 -15.44 -3.00 -12.54
CA SER A 298 -14.06 -3.45 -12.60
C SER A 298 -14.04 -4.89 -12.12
N ALA A 299 -13.61 -5.83 -12.94
CA ALA A 299 -13.40 -7.22 -12.57
C ALA A 299 -12.47 -7.37 -11.36
N LEU A 300 -11.71 -6.32 -11.01
CA LEU A 300 -10.88 -6.20 -9.81
C LEU A 300 -11.69 -6.04 -8.51
N LEU A 301 -12.89 -5.44 -8.58
CA LEU A 301 -13.74 -5.19 -7.42
C LEU A 301 -14.82 -6.26 -7.22
N GLU A 302 -15.03 -7.14 -8.19
CA GLU A 302 -16.09 -8.16 -8.15
C GLU A 302 -15.97 -9.08 -6.92
N ASN A 303 -14.76 -9.28 -6.42
CA ASN A 303 -14.47 -10.10 -5.24
C ASN A 303 -13.83 -9.30 -4.10
N ALA A 304 -13.89 -7.97 -4.11
CA ALA A 304 -13.34 -7.16 -3.04
C ALA A 304 -14.27 -7.14 -1.83
N MET A 305 -13.72 -7.40 -0.64
CA MET A 305 -14.48 -7.39 0.60
C MET A 305 -14.99 -5.98 0.91
N THR A 306 -16.24 -5.88 1.34
CA THR A 306 -16.86 -4.64 1.79
C THR A 306 -16.29 -4.19 3.15
N PRO A 307 -16.42 -2.90 3.52
CA PRO A 307 -16.04 -2.41 4.84
C PRO A 307 -16.69 -3.19 5.99
N SER A 308 -17.96 -3.54 5.87
CA SER A 308 -18.68 -4.34 6.87
C SER A 308 -18.11 -5.76 7.03
N GLU A 309 -17.73 -6.42 5.92
CA GLU A 309 -17.09 -7.74 5.96
C GLU A 309 -15.69 -7.66 6.59
N VAL A 310 -14.89 -6.63 6.24
CA VAL A 310 -13.57 -6.38 6.84
C VAL A 310 -13.70 -6.25 8.35
N TRP A 311 -14.69 -5.50 8.82
CA TRP A 311 -14.91 -5.31 10.25
C TRP A 311 -15.40 -6.59 10.94
N GLU A 312 -16.38 -7.28 10.36
CA GLU A 312 -16.92 -8.54 10.94
C GLU A 312 -15.81 -9.57 11.12
N VAL A 313 -14.97 -9.76 10.12
CA VAL A 313 -13.82 -10.67 10.20
C VAL A 313 -12.84 -10.22 11.28
N THR A 314 -12.54 -8.92 11.36
CA THR A 314 -11.64 -8.37 12.37
C THR A 314 -12.14 -8.64 13.78
N GLU A 315 -13.42 -8.42 14.08
CA GLU A 315 -13.99 -8.73 15.40
C GLU A 315 -13.91 -10.22 15.74
N ARG A 316 -14.24 -11.07 14.79
CA ARG A 316 -14.13 -12.52 14.95
C ARG A 316 -12.72 -12.96 15.28
N ILE A 317 -11.71 -12.39 14.60
CA ILE A 317 -10.29 -12.66 14.85
C ILE A 317 -9.88 -12.16 16.24
N LEU A 318 -10.18 -10.91 16.58
CA LEU A 318 -9.80 -10.31 17.85
C LEU A 318 -10.48 -10.99 19.07
N SER A 319 -11.65 -11.58 18.88
CA SER A 319 -12.38 -12.27 19.96
C SER A 319 -11.91 -13.71 20.24
N GLN A 320 -10.93 -14.21 19.48
CA GLN A 320 -10.47 -15.60 19.57
C GLN A 320 -9.01 -15.70 20.02
N THR A 321 -8.47 -16.92 19.95
CA THR A 321 -7.07 -17.18 20.29
C THR A 321 -6.13 -16.39 19.36
N VAL A 322 -5.08 -15.81 19.95
CA VAL A 322 -4.07 -15.04 19.21
C VAL A 322 -3.35 -15.91 18.18
N ILE A 323 -3.56 -15.59 16.93
CA ILE A 323 -2.81 -16.14 15.79
C ILE A 323 -2.06 -14.97 15.15
N PRO A 324 -0.72 -15.00 15.14
CA PRO A 324 0.09 -13.82 14.74
C PRO A 324 -0.08 -13.40 13.30
N GLN A 325 -0.45 -14.32 12.42
CA GLN A 325 -0.64 -14.06 10.99
C GLN A 325 -1.84 -14.83 10.47
N ILE A 326 -2.78 -14.13 9.84
CA ILE A 326 -4.00 -14.70 9.27
C ILE A 326 -4.18 -14.14 7.86
N VAL A 327 -4.42 -15.03 6.91
CA VAL A 327 -4.79 -14.66 5.53
C VAL A 327 -6.30 -14.52 5.46
N VAL A 328 -6.78 -13.39 4.95
CA VAL A 328 -8.20 -13.09 4.77
C VAL A 328 -8.48 -12.90 3.29
N THR A 329 -9.30 -13.76 2.73
CA THR A 329 -9.66 -13.74 1.29
C THR A 329 -11.09 -14.28 1.12
N PRO A 330 -11.89 -13.65 0.25
CA PRO A 330 -13.24 -14.13 -0.09
C PRO A 330 -13.22 -15.35 -1.02
N ILE A 331 -12.06 -15.65 -1.62
CA ILE A 331 -11.87 -16.76 -2.56
C ILE A 331 -10.98 -17.81 -1.90
N ASP A 332 -11.16 -19.09 -2.25
CA ASP A 332 -10.30 -20.16 -1.76
C ASP A 332 -8.81 -19.85 -2.03
N LEU A 333 -8.02 -19.84 -0.96
CA LEU A 333 -6.61 -19.45 -1.02
C LEU A 333 -5.78 -20.34 -1.96
N LYS A 334 -6.11 -21.64 -2.07
CA LYS A 334 -5.42 -22.54 -3.01
C LYS A 334 -5.66 -22.14 -4.46
N THR A 335 -6.87 -21.69 -4.75
CA THR A 335 -7.25 -21.14 -6.06
C THR A 335 -6.46 -19.88 -6.33
N ARG A 336 -6.41 -18.92 -5.38
CA ARG A 336 -5.63 -17.67 -5.50
C ARG A 336 -4.13 -17.95 -5.73
N ILE A 337 -3.54 -18.88 -4.98
CA ILE A 337 -2.14 -19.30 -5.17
C ILE A 337 -1.91 -19.94 -6.56
N LYS A 338 -2.87 -20.70 -7.05
CA LYS A 338 -2.76 -21.33 -8.37
C LYS A 338 -2.84 -20.29 -9.49
N GLU A 339 -3.78 -19.36 -9.40
CA GLU A 339 -3.95 -18.25 -10.34
C GLU A 339 -2.70 -17.38 -10.39
N SER A 340 -2.15 -17.00 -9.24
CA SER A 340 -0.94 -16.17 -9.16
C SER A 340 0.29 -16.82 -9.80
N LYS A 341 0.39 -18.16 -9.74
CA LYS A 341 1.47 -18.91 -10.41
C LYS A 341 1.29 -19.00 -11.94
N GLN A 342 0.06 -18.85 -12.43
CA GLN A 342 -0.24 -18.84 -13.87
C GLN A 342 -0.04 -17.45 -14.47
N THR A 343 -0.16 -16.39 -13.69
CA THR A 343 0.05 -15.01 -14.13
C THR A 343 1.55 -14.76 -14.37
N LYS A 344 1.96 -14.63 -15.63
CA LYS A 344 3.35 -14.40 -16.06
C LYS A 344 3.42 -13.27 -17.07
N LEU A 345 4.45 -12.45 -16.97
CA LEU A 345 4.66 -11.31 -17.85
C LEU A 345 4.82 -11.70 -19.34
N THR A 346 5.41 -12.88 -19.62
CA THR A 346 5.70 -13.34 -20.99
C THR A 346 4.50 -13.75 -21.81
N GLU A 347 3.38 -14.14 -21.20
CA GLU A 347 2.17 -14.51 -21.94
C GLU A 347 1.53 -13.28 -22.60
N ILE A 348 1.95 -12.08 -22.19
CA ILE A 348 1.42 -10.81 -22.62
C ILE A 348 2.27 -10.20 -23.74
N GLN A 349 3.58 -10.47 -23.75
CA GLN A 349 4.49 -9.96 -24.81
C GLN A 349 4.31 -10.67 -26.17
N GLN A 350 3.56 -11.75 -26.25
CA GLN A 350 3.35 -12.52 -27.50
C GLN A 350 2.16 -12.04 -28.35
N GLN A 351 1.41 -11.03 -27.90
CA GLN A 351 0.30 -10.46 -28.71
C GLN A 351 0.77 -9.29 -29.58
N SER A 352 1.91 -9.40 -30.25
CA SER A 352 2.33 -8.43 -31.28
C SER A 352 1.61 -8.64 -32.62
N ASN A 353 0.30 -8.79 -32.60
CA ASN A 353 -0.51 -8.68 -33.81
C ASN A 353 -1.16 -7.29 -33.78
N ASN A 354 -0.88 -6.45 -34.77
CA ASN A 354 -1.56 -5.17 -34.94
C ASN A 354 -3.05 -5.43 -35.27
N TYR A 355 -3.85 -5.47 -34.20
CA TYR A 355 -5.31 -5.55 -34.35
C TYR A 355 -5.87 -4.18 -34.75
N THR A 356 -6.89 -4.19 -35.54
CA THR A 356 -7.67 -2.97 -35.82
C THR A 356 -8.37 -2.54 -34.51
N ARG A 357 -8.50 -1.20 -34.31
CA ARG A 357 -9.25 -0.66 -33.18
C ARG A 357 -10.65 -1.28 -33.13
N PRO A 358 -11.11 -1.83 -31.99
CA PRO A 358 -12.46 -2.38 -31.87
C PRO A 358 -13.53 -1.27 -32.08
N GLU A 359 -14.75 -1.67 -32.39
CA GLU A 359 -15.89 -0.73 -32.43
C GLU A 359 -16.24 -0.31 -31.00
N LEU A 360 -15.94 0.95 -30.68
CA LEU A 360 -16.25 1.58 -29.40
C LEU A 360 -17.39 2.59 -29.58
N SER A 361 -18.08 2.87 -28.48
CA SER A 361 -19.11 3.93 -28.44
C SER A 361 -18.49 5.33 -28.64
N THR A 362 -17.21 5.50 -28.32
CA THR A 362 -16.46 6.75 -28.51
C THR A 362 -15.89 6.82 -29.93
N PRO A 363 -16.13 7.93 -30.68
CA PRO A 363 -15.50 8.13 -31.98
C PRO A 363 -13.97 8.29 -31.81
N TYR A 364 -13.23 7.84 -32.84
CA TYR A 364 -11.78 8.02 -32.85
C TYR A 364 -11.42 9.49 -32.98
N GLU A 365 -10.60 9.98 -32.03
CA GLU A 365 -9.97 11.29 -32.08
C GLU A 365 -8.46 11.12 -31.94
N ALA A 366 -7.68 11.71 -32.87
CA ALA A 366 -6.23 11.56 -32.86
C ALA A 366 -5.57 12.41 -31.77
N PRO A 367 -4.36 12.02 -31.29
CA PRO A 367 -3.58 12.82 -30.35
C PRO A 367 -3.34 14.25 -30.86
N ARG A 368 -3.44 15.23 -29.94
CA ARG A 368 -3.41 16.67 -30.24
C ARG A 368 -2.04 17.32 -29.94
N ASN A 369 -1.23 16.66 -29.13
CA ASN A 369 0.07 17.15 -28.71
C ASN A 369 1.06 15.99 -28.51
N GLU A 370 2.33 16.31 -28.24
CA GLU A 370 3.40 15.32 -28.09
C GLU A 370 3.19 14.36 -26.90
N ILE A 371 2.63 14.84 -25.78
CA ILE A 371 2.35 14.01 -24.60
C ILE A 371 1.27 12.98 -24.96
N GLU A 372 0.16 13.41 -25.55
CA GLU A 372 -0.92 12.50 -25.97
C GLU A 372 -0.42 11.49 -27.01
N GLN A 373 0.44 11.92 -27.94
CA GLN A 373 1.01 11.05 -28.97
C GLN A 373 1.84 9.91 -28.36
N LYS A 374 2.75 10.22 -27.44
CA LYS A 374 3.60 9.24 -26.78
C LYS A 374 2.81 8.28 -25.89
N ILE A 375 1.77 8.77 -25.20
CA ILE A 375 0.88 7.91 -24.40
C ILE A 375 0.11 6.97 -25.31
N ALA A 376 -0.44 7.48 -26.43
CA ALA A 376 -1.16 6.66 -27.40
C ALA A 376 -0.25 5.59 -28.02
N GLU A 377 0.99 5.93 -28.38
CA GLU A 377 1.99 4.97 -28.87
C GLU A 377 2.31 3.89 -27.83
N ALA A 378 2.51 4.26 -26.57
CA ALA A 378 2.73 3.30 -25.50
C ALA A 378 1.56 2.35 -25.31
N MET A 379 0.32 2.86 -25.40
CA MET A 379 -0.88 2.03 -25.33
C MET A 379 -1.05 1.13 -26.57
N GLN A 380 -0.75 1.64 -27.77
CA GLN A 380 -0.79 0.86 -29.01
C GLN A 380 0.17 -0.32 -28.93
N ASP A 381 1.41 -0.08 -28.52
CA ASP A 381 2.44 -1.10 -28.37
C ASP A 381 2.01 -2.19 -27.37
N LEU A 382 1.43 -1.78 -26.24
CA LEU A 382 1.03 -2.71 -25.19
C LEU A 382 -0.21 -3.52 -25.55
N LEU A 383 -1.17 -2.90 -26.21
CA LEU A 383 -2.43 -3.53 -26.59
C LEU A 383 -2.37 -4.26 -27.95
N GLY A 384 -1.30 -4.02 -28.72
CA GLY A 384 -1.17 -4.55 -30.08
C GLY A 384 -2.21 -4.01 -31.04
N ILE A 385 -2.62 -2.73 -30.89
CA ILE A 385 -3.67 -2.08 -31.68
C ILE A 385 -3.03 -1.03 -32.59
N GLU A 386 -3.49 -0.93 -33.86
CA GLU A 386 -2.94 -0.01 -34.84
C GLU A 386 -3.07 1.47 -34.46
N LYS A 387 -4.15 1.83 -33.76
CA LYS A 387 -4.40 3.20 -33.32
C LYS A 387 -5.28 3.27 -32.09
N VAL A 388 -4.95 4.19 -31.19
CA VAL A 388 -5.69 4.49 -29.94
C VAL A 388 -6.10 5.96 -30.01
N GLY A 389 -7.41 6.23 -29.80
CA GLY A 389 -7.95 7.58 -29.73
C GLY A 389 -7.76 8.17 -28.32
N ILE A 390 -7.75 9.52 -28.24
CA ILE A 390 -7.51 10.20 -26.96
C ILE A 390 -8.58 9.98 -25.90
N HIS A 391 -9.79 9.60 -26.31
CA HIS A 391 -10.93 9.30 -25.42
C HIS A 391 -11.24 7.82 -25.33
N ASP A 392 -10.43 6.95 -25.95
CA ASP A 392 -10.62 5.51 -25.85
C ASP A 392 -10.25 5.03 -24.45
N ASN A 393 -11.16 4.26 -23.85
CA ASN A 393 -10.91 3.64 -22.57
C ASN A 393 -9.96 2.45 -22.75
N PHE A 394 -8.84 2.45 -22.01
CA PHE A 394 -7.82 1.41 -22.05
C PHE A 394 -8.39 -0.01 -21.87
N PHE A 395 -9.38 -0.16 -20.99
CA PHE A 395 -9.98 -1.46 -20.71
C PHE A 395 -10.95 -1.92 -21.81
N GLU A 396 -11.68 -0.98 -22.42
CA GLU A 396 -12.55 -1.27 -23.57
C GLU A 396 -11.74 -1.67 -24.82
N LEU A 397 -10.49 -1.19 -24.91
CA LEU A 397 -9.55 -1.60 -25.94
C LEU A 397 -8.94 -3.00 -25.71
N GLY A 398 -9.31 -3.68 -24.62
CA GLY A 398 -8.79 -4.99 -24.25
C GLY A 398 -7.65 -4.93 -23.22
N GLY A 399 -7.36 -3.75 -22.67
CA GLY A 399 -6.41 -3.61 -21.56
C GLY A 399 -6.92 -4.32 -20.31
N HIS A 400 -5.99 -4.80 -19.51
CA HIS A 400 -6.24 -5.39 -18.19
C HIS A 400 -5.19 -4.91 -17.19
N SER A 401 -5.38 -5.19 -15.92
CA SER A 401 -4.56 -4.64 -14.82
C SER A 401 -3.06 -4.78 -15.03
N LEU A 402 -2.63 -5.90 -15.60
CA LEU A 402 -1.21 -6.16 -15.82
C LEU A 402 -0.63 -5.29 -16.95
N LEU A 403 -1.38 -5.08 -18.05
CA LEU A 403 -1.00 -4.12 -19.09
C LEU A 403 -1.05 -2.69 -18.57
N ALA A 404 -1.96 -2.39 -17.63
CA ALA A 404 -2.02 -1.10 -16.95
C ALA A 404 -0.74 -0.83 -16.13
N ILE A 405 -0.23 -1.82 -15.39
CA ILE A 405 1.04 -1.72 -14.66
C ILE A 405 2.19 -1.40 -15.62
N GLN A 406 2.22 -2.05 -16.78
CA GLN A 406 3.26 -1.79 -17.79
C GLN A 406 3.11 -0.39 -18.40
N ALA A 407 1.88 0.04 -18.69
CA ALA A 407 1.62 1.38 -19.20
C ALA A 407 2.08 2.45 -18.22
N VAL A 408 1.66 2.35 -16.95
CA VAL A 408 2.07 3.28 -15.90
C VAL A 408 3.59 3.27 -15.71
N SER A 409 4.24 2.11 -15.69
CA SER A 409 5.70 2.02 -15.57
C SER A 409 6.42 2.70 -16.72
N ARG A 410 5.99 2.50 -17.98
CA ARG A 410 6.56 3.20 -19.16
C ARG A 410 6.37 4.71 -19.09
N ILE A 411 5.16 5.15 -18.71
CA ILE A 411 4.82 6.56 -18.60
C ILE A 411 5.67 7.25 -17.53
N ARG A 412 5.82 6.64 -16.35
CA ARG A 412 6.68 7.15 -15.27
C ARG A 412 8.14 7.30 -15.72
N GLN A 413 8.68 6.30 -16.43
CA GLN A 413 10.05 6.35 -16.95
C GLN A 413 10.25 7.42 -18.01
N GLU A 414 9.29 7.64 -18.93
CA GLU A 414 9.39 8.59 -20.02
C GLU A 414 9.41 10.04 -19.54
N TRP A 415 8.57 10.38 -18.54
CA TRP A 415 8.42 11.76 -18.08
C TRP A 415 8.98 12.04 -16.70
N ASN A 416 9.46 11.01 -15.98
CA ASN A 416 9.90 11.11 -14.58
C ASN A 416 8.83 11.80 -13.69
N VAL A 417 7.57 11.39 -13.85
CA VAL A 417 6.42 11.92 -13.12
C VAL A 417 5.74 10.82 -12.31
N GLU A 418 5.11 11.19 -11.21
CA GLU A 418 4.23 10.30 -10.49
C GLU A 418 2.89 10.16 -11.21
N LEU A 419 2.56 8.95 -11.62
CA LEU A 419 1.24 8.58 -12.14
C LEU A 419 0.65 7.51 -11.24
N PRO A 420 -0.29 7.87 -10.34
CA PRO A 420 -0.92 6.92 -9.47
C PRO A 420 -1.69 5.84 -10.25
N MET A 421 -1.47 4.57 -9.90
CA MET A 421 -2.13 3.43 -10.56
C MET A 421 -3.65 3.54 -10.48
N ARG A 422 -4.18 4.02 -9.35
CA ARG A 422 -5.59 4.22 -9.14
C ARG A 422 -6.18 5.25 -10.10
N GLN A 423 -5.49 6.37 -10.30
CA GLN A 423 -5.92 7.40 -11.25
C GLN A 423 -5.99 6.83 -12.67
N PHE A 424 -4.98 6.04 -13.06
CA PHE A 424 -5.00 5.33 -14.33
C PHE A 424 -6.16 4.33 -14.42
N LEU A 425 -6.39 3.53 -13.38
CA LEU A 425 -7.38 2.44 -13.42
C LEU A 425 -8.83 2.95 -13.37
N PHE A 426 -9.11 3.95 -12.54
CA PHE A 426 -10.48 4.31 -12.15
C PHE A 426 -10.92 5.72 -12.54
N GLU A 427 -9.98 6.66 -12.65
CA GLU A 427 -10.33 8.07 -12.88
C GLU A 427 -10.09 8.50 -14.32
N SER A 428 -9.01 8.03 -14.94
CA SER A 428 -8.57 8.51 -16.24
C SER A 428 -7.91 7.43 -17.10
N PRO A 429 -8.61 6.32 -17.42
CA PRO A 429 -8.03 5.24 -18.24
C PRO A 429 -8.02 5.60 -19.74
N THR A 430 -7.78 6.87 -20.09
CA THR A 430 -7.75 7.40 -21.45
C THR A 430 -6.49 8.22 -21.69
N VAL A 431 -6.05 8.31 -22.94
CA VAL A 431 -4.88 9.11 -23.33
C VAL A 431 -5.01 10.56 -22.86
N ALA A 432 -6.16 11.20 -23.09
CA ALA A 432 -6.40 12.59 -22.68
C ALA A 432 -6.35 12.79 -21.15
N GLY A 433 -6.94 11.84 -20.40
CA GLY A 433 -6.93 11.90 -18.94
C GLY A 433 -5.53 11.78 -18.36
N ILE A 434 -4.74 10.83 -18.87
CA ILE A 434 -3.35 10.64 -18.44
C ILE A 434 -2.47 11.83 -18.83
N ALA A 435 -2.64 12.36 -20.05
CA ALA A 435 -1.90 13.54 -20.51
C ALA A 435 -2.16 14.76 -19.62
N LYS A 436 -3.39 14.93 -19.13
CA LYS A 436 -3.73 15.99 -18.18
C LYS A 436 -2.94 15.83 -16.87
N ILE A 437 -2.93 14.64 -16.29
CA ILE A 437 -2.20 14.34 -15.04
C ILE A 437 -0.71 14.63 -15.21
N ILE A 438 -0.11 14.16 -16.31
CA ILE A 438 1.31 14.42 -16.60
C ILE A 438 1.58 15.90 -16.72
N SER A 439 0.73 16.64 -17.43
CA SER A 439 0.90 18.09 -17.61
C SER A 439 0.80 18.85 -16.30
N GLU A 440 -0.10 18.47 -15.40
CA GLU A 440 -0.24 19.05 -14.08
C GLU A 440 1.00 18.78 -13.21
N ASN A 441 1.52 17.55 -13.22
CA ASN A 441 2.72 17.18 -12.48
C ASN A 441 3.98 17.90 -13.01
N LEU A 442 4.14 18.01 -14.33
CA LEU A 442 5.26 18.74 -14.92
C LEU A 442 5.23 20.22 -14.54
N ASN A 443 4.06 20.85 -14.53
CA ASN A 443 3.89 22.24 -14.11
C ASN A 443 4.23 22.40 -12.62
N GLN A 444 3.80 21.49 -11.74
CA GLN A 444 4.12 21.53 -10.32
C GLN A 444 5.62 21.38 -10.07
N ASN A 445 6.28 20.45 -10.76
CA ASN A 445 7.73 20.24 -10.66
C ASN A 445 8.51 21.48 -11.12
N THR A 446 8.04 22.15 -12.17
CA THR A 446 8.66 23.39 -12.67
C THR A 446 8.53 24.51 -11.63
N VAL A 447 7.34 24.70 -11.05
CA VAL A 447 7.11 25.71 -10.01
C VAL A 447 7.92 25.41 -8.74
N GLN A 448 8.02 24.14 -8.33
CA GLN A 448 8.86 23.75 -7.19
C GLN A 448 10.35 23.98 -7.45
N SER A 449 10.83 23.72 -8.67
CA SER A 449 12.22 23.99 -9.06
C SER A 449 12.49 25.50 -9.05
N GLU A 450 11.59 26.31 -9.60
CA GLU A 450 11.72 27.78 -9.58
C GLU A 450 11.71 28.33 -8.14
N ILE A 451 10.86 27.79 -7.27
CA ILE A 451 10.84 28.17 -5.83
C ILE A 451 12.15 27.75 -5.15
N ALA A 452 12.66 26.56 -5.42
CA ALA A 452 13.92 26.09 -4.86
C ALA A 452 15.10 26.97 -5.31
N ASP A 453 15.17 27.31 -6.59
CA ASP A 453 16.17 28.22 -7.14
C ASP A 453 16.10 29.62 -6.51
N VAL A 454 14.89 30.15 -6.28
CA VAL A 454 14.68 31.43 -5.60
C VAL A 454 15.09 31.34 -4.13
N LEU A 455 14.77 30.26 -3.44
CA LEU A 455 15.19 30.05 -2.04
C LEU A 455 16.72 29.95 -1.92
N GLU A 456 17.38 29.23 -2.83
CA GLU A 456 18.83 29.15 -2.86
C GLU A 456 19.48 30.51 -3.15
N GLN A 457 18.88 31.33 -4.02
CA GLN A 457 19.32 32.71 -4.25
C GLN A 457 19.17 33.58 -3.01
N ILE A 458 18.04 33.44 -2.28
CA ILE A 458 17.81 34.19 -1.03
C ILE A 458 18.80 33.77 0.07
N GLU A 459 19.08 32.47 0.21
CA GLU A 459 20.06 31.95 1.17
C GLU A 459 21.49 32.43 0.91
N GLN A 460 21.83 32.75 -0.35
CA GLN A 460 23.15 33.27 -0.76
C GLN A 460 23.23 34.82 -0.64
N MET A 461 22.13 35.51 -0.37
CA MET A 461 22.09 36.97 -0.21
C MET A 461 22.53 37.40 1.20
N GLU A 462 23.25 38.52 1.28
CA GLU A 462 23.55 39.17 2.56
C GLU A 462 22.26 39.76 3.18
N THR A 463 22.17 39.79 4.50
CA THR A 463 20.95 40.21 5.25
C THR A 463 20.45 41.58 4.85
N GLU A 464 21.35 42.49 4.49
CA GLU A 464 21.00 43.86 4.03
C GLU A 464 20.29 43.88 2.67
N GLN A 465 20.60 42.94 1.76
CA GLN A 465 19.96 42.85 0.45
C GLN A 465 18.56 42.24 0.54
N VAL A 466 18.33 41.33 1.47
CA VAL A 466 17.00 40.73 1.74
C VAL A 466 16.05 41.78 2.31
N GLU A 467 16.54 42.63 3.23
CA GLU A 467 15.75 43.74 3.81
C GLU A 467 15.37 44.83 2.77
N GLU A 468 16.21 45.07 1.77
CA GLU A 468 15.94 46.03 0.70
C GLU A 468 14.86 45.52 -0.27
N ILE A 469 14.84 44.22 -0.59
CA ILE A 469 13.79 43.60 -1.41
C ILE A 469 12.45 43.63 -0.67
N LEU A 470 12.40 43.29 0.61
CA LEU A 470 11.17 43.30 1.41
C LEU A 470 10.56 44.72 1.51
N LYS A 471 11.40 45.75 1.67
CA LYS A 471 10.92 47.15 1.68
C LYS A 471 10.36 47.61 0.35
N ASN A 472 10.85 47.10 -0.77
CA ASN A 472 10.37 47.45 -2.11
C ASN A 472 9.07 46.73 -2.48
N THR A 473 8.82 45.54 -1.91
CA THR A 473 7.60 44.72 -2.16
C THR A 473 6.39 45.30 -1.40
N ASP A 474 6.59 45.93 -0.23
CA ASP A 474 5.53 46.58 0.56
C ASP A 474 5.06 47.93 -0.02
N LEU A 475 5.71 48.40 -1.09
CA LEU A 475 5.36 49.69 -1.75
C LEU A 475 4.47 49.49 -2.99
N GLU A 476 4.19 48.29 -3.43
CA GLU A 476 3.34 47.97 -4.60
C GLU A 476 2.02 47.23 -4.23
N SER A 477 1.65 47.16 -2.96
CA SER A 477 0.39 46.55 -2.50
C SER A 477 -0.69 47.57 -2.10
#